data_ce6c81593c4c8400fa731d7cc20e75f1
#
_entry.id   ce6c81593c4c8400fa731d7cc20e75f1
#
_cell.length_a   1.000
_cell.length_b   1.000
_cell.length_c   1.000
_cell.angle_alpha   90.00
_cell.angle_beta   90.00
_cell.angle_gamma   90.00
#
_symmetry.space_group_name_H-M   'P 1'
#
loop_
_entity.id
_entity.type
_entity.pdbx_description
1 polymer ?
#
loop_
_entity_poly.entity_id
_entity_poly.type
_entity_poly.pdbx_seq_one_letter_code
_entity_poly.pdbx_strand_id
1 'polypeptide(L)'
;MILDWLEEWFRGILTDGIIGNLTGLFDTVNQKVGEIAGEVGATPQGWNAGIFNMIRSLSETVIIPIAGAILAFVMCYELIQMVTEKNNMHDIDTFMFFKWVFKSFAAVLIVTNTWNIVMGIFDMAQQVVNQSAGVIISDTSIDLASVVTDLEAQLEAMSLGGLIGLWFQSLFVGLTMNILSICIMLVIYGRMIQIYLVISLGPIPLSTMANSEWRSVGQNYLKSLLALAFQAFLIMVCVGIYAVLIQTIGAGGDISGAIWRAMGYTVLLCFCLFKTGSMANAVFGAH
;
A
#
# COMPACT_ATOMS: atom_id res chain seq x y z
N MET A 1 -16.35 -55.55 7.31
CA MET A 1 -17.23 -55.04 6.23
C MET A 1 -17.94 -53.72 6.62
N ILE A 2 -18.82 -53.64 7.66
CA ILE A 2 -19.48 -52.37 8.03
C ILE A 2 -18.48 -51.38 8.63
N LEU A 3 -17.61 -51.87 9.51
CA LEU A 3 -16.57 -51.03 10.14
C LEU A 3 -15.54 -50.52 9.11
N ASP A 4 -15.13 -51.37 8.18
CA ASP A 4 -14.17 -51.02 7.12
C ASP A 4 -14.76 -49.97 6.18
N TRP A 5 -16.06 -50.12 5.81
CA TRP A 5 -16.77 -49.13 5.02
C TRP A 5 -16.93 -47.77 5.72
N LEU A 6 -17.22 -47.80 7.02
CA LEU A 6 -17.29 -46.56 7.83
C LEU A 6 -15.92 -45.85 7.95
N GLU A 7 -14.87 -46.62 8.09
CA GLU A 7 -13.51 -46.08 8.13
C GLU A 7 -13.12 -45.44 6.79
N GLU A 8 -13.41 -46.11 5.68
CA GLU A 8 -13.11 -45.61 4.35
C GLU A 8 -13.93 -44.35 4.02
N TRP A 9 -15.23 -44.35 4.37
CA TRP A 9 -16.09 -43.18 4.23
C TRP A 9 -15.60 -41.98 5.06
N PHE A 10 -15.22 -42.23 6.31
CA PHE A 10 -14.72 -41.19 7.22
C PHE A 10 -13.35 -40.65 6.76
N ARG A 11 -12.50 -41.54 6.24
CA ARG A 11 -11.21 -41.15 5.62
C ARG A 11 -11.42 -40.23 4.42
N GLY A 12 -12.37 -40.55 3.53
CA GLY A 12 -12.72 -39.72 2.38
C GLY A 12 -13.12 -38.30 2.82
N ILE A 13 -14.03 -38.17 3.79
CA ILE A 13 -14.46 -36.85 4.28
C ILE A 13 -13.27 -36.03 4.85
N LEU A 14 -12.38 -36.67 5.61
CA LEU A 14 -11.21 -35.99 6.19
C LEU A 14 -10.22 -35.56 5.11
N THR A 15 -9.95 -36.43 4.14
CA THR A 15 -9.04 -36.13 3.02
C THR A 15 -9.58 -34.98 2.16
N ASP A 16 -10.86 -35.07 1.75
CA ASP A 16 -11.49 -33.98 1.00
C ASP A 16 -11.50 -32.67 1.77
N GLY A 17 -11.75 -32.72 3.08
CA GLY A 17 -11.70 -31.55 3.94
C GLY A 17 -10.30 -30.92 4.05
N ILE A 18 -9.25 -31.72 4.18
CA ILE A 18 -7.86 -31.26 4.22
C ILE A 18 -7.47 -30.65 2.87
N ILE A 19 -7.73 -31.36 1.78
CA ILE A 19 -7.44 -30.88 0.42
C ILE A 19 -8.20 -29.58 0.15
N GLY A 20 -9.50 -29.53 0.47
CA GLY A 20 -10.31 -28.33 0.31
C GLY A 20 -9.78 -27.12 1.08
N ASN A 21 -9.33 -27.30 2.33
CA ASN A 21 -8.76 -26.23 3.13
C ASN A 21 -7.40 -25.75 2.58
N LEU A 22 -6.56 -26.66 2.08
CA LEU A 22 -5.23 -26.31 1.55
C LEU A 22 -5.32 -25.72 0.14
N THR A 23 -6.15 -26.29 -0.74
CA THR A 23 -6.40 -25.69 -2.08
C THR A 23 -7.04 -24.32 -1.95
N GLY A 24 -7.98 -24.16 -1.02
CA GLY A 24 -8.57 -22.87 -0.68
C GLY A 24 -7.55 -21.83 -0.22
N LEU A 25 -6.47 -22.24 0.47
CA LEU A 25 -5.35 -21.35 0.80
C LEU A 25 -4.65 -20.85 -0.46
N PHE A 26 -4.25 -21.75 -1.36
CA PHE A 26 -3.51 -21.37 -2.57
C PHE A 26 -4.37 -20.53 -3.53
N ASP A 27 -5.66 -20.89 -3.70
CA ASP A 27 -6.61 -20.08 -4.48
C ASP A 27 -6.76 -18.69 -3.89
N THR A 28 -6.90 -18.61 -2.56
CA THR A 28 -7.00 -17.30 -1.86
C THR A 28 -5.73 -16.48 -2.06
N VAL A 29 -4.55 -17.11 -2.02
CA VAL A 29 -3.28 -16.39 -2.26
C VAL A 29 -3.25 -15.84 -3.69
N ASN A 30 -3.54 -16.67 -4.70
CA ASN A 30 -3.55 -16.25 -6.10
C ASN A 30 -4.57 -15.11 -6.35
N GLN A 31 -5.78 -15.26 -5.81
CA GLN A 31 -6.83 -14.24 -5.91
C GLN A 31 -6.42 -12.95 -5.20
N LYS A 32 -5.88 -13.03 -3.98
CA LYS A 32 -5.49 -11.85 -3.19
C LYS A 32 -4.34 -11.08 -3.82
N VAL A 33 -3.38 -11.73 -4.45
CA VAL A 33 -2.31 -11.03 -5.20
C VAL A 33 -2.93 -10.14 -6.29
N GLY A 34 -3.90 -10.66 -7.07
CA GLY A 34 -4.59 -9.91 -8.11
C GLY A 34 -5.47 -8.77 -7.56
N GLU A 35 -6.28 -9.05 -6.52
CA GLU A 35 -7.12 -8.04 -5.87
C GLU A 35 -6.29 -6.90 -5.27
N ILE A 36 -5.23 -7.24 -4.55
CA ILE A 36 -4.34 -6.24 -3.93
C ILE A 36 -3.69 -5.38 -5.02
N ALA A 37 -3.22 -5.98 -6.12
CA ALA A 37 -2.64 -5.25 -7.23
C ALA A 37 -3.62 -4.20 -7.79
N GLY A 38 -4.90 -4.56 -7.98
CA GLY A 38 -5.94 -3.65 -8.45
C GLY A 38 -6.27 -2.53 -7.45
N GLU A 39 -6.46 -2.87 -6.18
CA GLU A 39 -6.83 -1.88 -5.15
C GLU A 39 -5.66 -0.96 -4.76
N VAL A 40 -4.47 -1.51 -4.61
CA VAL A 40 -3.27 -0.76 -4.22
C VAL A 40 -2.76 0.11 -5.37
N GLY A 41 -2.94 -0.35 -6.62
CA GLY A 41 -2.63 0.39 -7.82
C GLY A 41 -3.65 1.49 -8.17
N ALA A 42 -4.80 1.56 -7.49
CA ALA A 42 -5.80 2.59 -7.77
C ALA A 42 -5.30 3.98 -7.36
N THR A 43 -5.55 5.00 -8.22
CA THR A 43 -5.36 6.40 -7.85
C THR A 43 -6.45 6.82 -6.85
N PRO A 44 -6.27 7.91 -6.09
CA PRO A 44 -7.31 8.42 -5.19
C PRO A 44 -8.64 8.68 -5.90
N GLN A 45 -8.60 9.20 -7.13
CA GLN A 45 -9.79 9.42 -7.95
C GLN A 45 -10.44 8.11 -8.40
N GLY A 46 -9.63 7.13 -8.81
CA GLY A 46 -10.10 5.83 -9.31
C GLY A 46 -10.65 4.93 -8.20
N TRP A 47 -10.14 5.07 -6.97
CA TRP A 47 -10.58 4.26 -5.84
C TRP A 47 -12.00 4.62 -5.36
N ASN A 48 -12.29 5.91 -5.17
CA ASN A 48 -13.64 6.39 -4.84
C ASN A 48 -13.85 7.83 -5.32
N ALA A 49 -14.50 7.98 -6.46
CA ALA A 49 -14.76 9.28 -7.06
C ALA A 49 -15.65 10.19 -6.18
N GLY A 50 -16.57 9.63 -5.40
CA GLY A 50 -17.43 10.39 -4.49
C GLY A 50 -16.65 11.06 -3.36
N ILE A 51 -15.81 10.28 -2.66
CA ILE A 51 -14.92 10.79 -1.61
C ILE A 51 -13.93 11.79 -2.21
N PHE A 52 -13.32 11.45 -3.34
CA PHE A 52 -12.36 12.32 -4.03
C PHE A 52 -12.96 13.69 -4.34
N ASN A 53 -14.14 13.73 -4.97
CA ASN A 53 -14.81 14.98 -5.34
C ASN A 53 -15.20 15.82 -4.10
N MET A 54 -15.66 15.16 -3.03
CA MET A 54 -15.97 15.84 -1.76
C MET A 54 -14.70 16.49 -1.16
N ILE A 55 -13.61 15.75 -1.07
CA ILE A 55 -12.33 16.24 -0.52
C ILE A 55 -11.74 17.33 -1.39
N ARG A 56 -11.82 17.20 -2.72
CA ARG A 56 -11.40 18.21 -3.67
C ARG A 56 -12.19 19.51 -3.49
N SER A 57 -13.53 19.42 -3.45
CA SER A 57 -14.40 20.58 -3.23
C SER A 57 -14.08 21.28 -1.90
N LEU A 58 -13.88 20.50 -0.82
CA LEU A 58 -13.48 21.05 0.48
C LEU A 58 -12.14 21.79 0.39
N SER A 59 -11.15 21.21 -0.27
CA SER A 59 -9.84 21.82 -0.44
C SER A 59 -9.91 23.09 -1.29
N GLU A 60 -10.65 23.06 -2.41
CA GLU A 60 -10.80 24.21 -3.31
C GLU A 60 -11.58 25.36 -2.67
N THR A 61 -12.63 25.05 -1.89
CA THR A 61 -13.54 26.08 -1.33
C THR A 61 -13.02 26.66 -0.02
N VAL A 62 -12.36 25.85 0.81
CA VAL A 62 -11.97 26.27 2.17
C VAL A 62 -10.45 26.42 2.30
N ILE A 63 -9.68 25.45 1.82
CA ILE A 63 -8.25 25.39 2.09
C ILE A 63 -7.46 26.32 1.14
N ILE A 64 -7.80 26.40 -0.14
CA ILE A 64 -7.11 27.30 -1.09
C ILE A 64 -7.22 28.76 -0.68
N PRO A 65 -8.37 29.33 -0.25
CA PRO A 65 -8.41 30.68 0.27
C PRO A 65 -7.50 30.91 1.48
N ILE A 66 -7.42 29.97 2.42
CA ILE A 66 -6.53 30.03 3.56
C ILE A 66 -5.06 29.99 3.10
N ALA A 67 -4.73 29.07 2.22
CA ALA A 67 -3.40 28.96 1.64
C ALA A 67 -3.00 30.23 0.87
N GLY A 68 -3.93 30.90 0.20
CA GLY A 68 -3.74 32.18 -0.45
C GLY A 68 -3.39 33.30 0.53
N ALA A 69 -4.07 33.37 1.69
CA ALA A 69 -3.74 34.31 2.75
C ALA A 69 -2.34 34.04 3.35
N ILE A 70 -2.02 32.75 3.59
CA ILE A 70 -0.68 32.34 4.06
C ILE A 70 0.37 32.72 3.01
N LEU A 71 0.13 32.44 1.73
CA LEU A 71 1.04 32.78 0.64
C LEU A 71 1.30 34.29 0.58
N ALA A 72 0.23 35.11 0.69
CA ALA A 72 0.38 36.57 0.71
C ALA A 72 1.28 37.03 1.86
N PHE A 73 1.05 36.50 3.07
CA PHE A 73 1.91 36.77 4.22
C PHE A 73 3.36 36.34 3.99
N VAL A 74 3.57 35.12 3.50
CA VAL A 74 4.90 34.57 3.19
C VAL A 74 5.62 35.41 2.16
N MET A 75 4.94 35.91 1.14
CA MET A 75 5.54 36.74 0.11
C MET A 75 5.87 38.16 0.60
N CYS A 76 5.03 38.75 1.44
CA CYS A 76 5.34 40.00 2.11
C CYS A 76 6.57 39.88 3.02
N TYR A 77 6.65 38.81 3.79
CA TYR A 77 7.79 38.52 4.66
C TYR A 77 9.08 38.32 3.86
N GLU A 78 9.04 37.57 2.75
CA GLU A 78 10.17 37.41 1.84
C GLU A 78 10.63 38.75 1.25
N LEU A 79 9.69 39.63 0.87
CA LEU A 79 10.04 40.97 0.38
C LEU A 79 10.76 41.82 1.47
N ILE A 80 10.26 41.78 2.70
CA ILE A 80 10.89 42.48 3.83
C ILE A 80 12.30 41.93 4.05
N GLN A 81 12.49 40.62 4.06
CA GLN A 81 13.83 40.01 4.19
C GLN A 81 14.77 40.48 3.07
N MET A 82 14.32 40.45 1.82
CA MET A 82 15.12 40.89 0.69
C MET A 82 15.56 42.36 0.80
N VAL A 83 14.72 43.23 1.38
CA VAL A 83 15.03 44.64 1.58
C VAL A 83 15.97 44.86 2.78
N THR A 84 15.80 44.07 3.86
CA THR A 84 16.58 44.26 5.11
C THR A 84 17.95 43.58 5.07
N GLU A 85 18.10 42.44 4.38
CA GLU A 85 19.40 41.73 4.28
C GLU A 85 20.47 42.53 3.53
N LYS A 86 20.06 43.41 2.60
CA LYS A 86 20.98 44.36 1.96
C LYS A 86 20.99 45.67 2.77
N ASN A 87 21.95 45.79 3.65
CA ASN A 87 22.20 46.87 4.62
C ASN A 87 22.37 48.29 3.98
N ASN A 88 22.08 48.47 2.70
CA ASN A 88 22.08 49.72 1.97
C ASN A 88 20.78 49.89 1.17
N MET A 89 19.82 50.62 1.71
CA MET A 89 18.59 51.02 0.99
C MET A 89 18.87 51.81 -0.31
N HIS A 90 20.12 52.07 -0.65
CA HIS A 90 20.52 52.82 -1.84
C HIS A 90 20.68 51.96 -3.11
N ASP A 91 20.81 50.64 -2.97
CA ASP A 91 21.01 49.73 -4.11
C ASP A 91 19.91 48.62 -4.14
N ILE A 92 18.65 49.03 -4.21
CA ILE A 92 17.57 48.07 -4.61
C ILE A 92 17.76 47.80 -6.07
N ASP A 93 18.46 46.71 -6.37
CA ASP A 93 18.65 46.24 -7.74
C ASP A 93 17.28 45.83 -8.34
N THR A 94 16.90 46.48 -9.43
CA THR A 94 15.64 46.18 -10.17
C THR A 94 15.51 44.68 -10.45
N PHE A 95 16.61 43.96 -10.63
CA PHE A 95 16.65 42.52 -10.84
C PHE A 95 16.12 41.71 -9.65
N MET A 96 16.34 42.18 -8.41
CA MET A 96 15.81 41.52 -7.21
C MET A 96 14.29 41.58 -7.15
N PHE A 97 13.72 42.72 -7.52
CA PHE A 97 12.28 42.88 -7.58
C PHE A 97 11.65 41.95 -8.64
N PHE A 98 12.25 41.85 -9.83
CA PHE A 98 11.81 40.87 -10.83
C PHE A 98 11.92 39.42 -10.34
N LYS A 99 12.98 39.05 -9.63
CA LYS A 99 13.12 37.74 -9.03
C LYS A 99 12.01 37.45 -8.01
N TRP A 100 11.65 38.43 -7.19
CA TRP A 100 10.53 38.27 -6.24
C TRP A 100 9.19 38.15 -6.96
N VAL A 101 8.91 38.97 -7.96
CA VAL A 101 7.68 38.88 -8.78
C VAL A 101 7.56 37.49 -9.43
N PHE A 102 8.63 37.01 -10.06
CA PHE A 102 8.64 35.69 -10.67
C PHE A 102 8.41 34.57 -9.65
N LYS A 103 9.05 34.68 -8.48
CA LYS A 103 8.87 33.71 -7.37
C LYS A 103 7.43 33.73 -6.85
N SER A 104 6.82 34.91 -6.72
CA SER A 104 5.42 35.06 -6.32
C SER A 104 4.49 34.43 -7.33
N PHE A 105 4.70 34.67 -8.61
CA PHE A 105 3.92 34.08 -9.69
C PHE A 105 4.02 32.55 -9.70
N ALA A 106 5.23 32.00 -9.60
CA ALA A 106 5.44 30.55 -9.52
C ALA A 106 4.76 29.95 -8.29
N ALA A 107 4.81 30.61 -7.13
CA ALA A 107 4.16 30.16 -5.93
C ALA A 107 2.62 30.12 -6.05
N VAL A 108 2.03 31.15 -6.66
CA VAL A 108 0.59 31.16 -6.96
C VAL A 108 0.21 30.01 -7.88
N LEU A 109 1.00 29.75 -8.94
CA LEU A 109 0.77 28.65 -9.85
C LEU A 109 0.84 27.30 -9.13
N ILE A 110 1.78 27.09 -8.22
CA ILE A 110 1.91 25.86 -7.44
C ILE A 110 0.67 25.65 -6.55
N VAL A 111 0.25 26.68 -5.81
CA VAL A 111 -0.89 26.62 -4.89
C VAL A 111 -2.20 26.36 -5.65
N THR A 112 -2.43 27.07 -6.74
CA THR A 112 -3.66 26.90 -7.54
C THR A 112 -3.71 25.57 -8.29
N ASN A 113 -2.55 24.99 -8.62
CA ASN A 113 -2.45 23.69 -9.31
C ASN A 113 -2.10 22.53 -8.37
N THR A 114 -2.29 22.68 -7.06
CA THR A 114 -1.98 21.64 -6.07
C THR A 114 -2.54 20.29 -6.45
N TRP A 115 -3.81 20.23 -6.89
CA TRP A 115 -4.48 18.98 -7.27
C TRP A 115 -3.81 18.29 -8.45
N ASN A 116 -3.44 19.03 -9.48
CA ASN A 116 -2.77 18.47 -10.66
C ASN A 116 -1.37 17.93 -10.29
N ILE A 117 -0.64 18.64 -9.43
CA ILE A 117 0.68 18.22 -8.95
C ILE A 117 0.57 16.92 -8.14
N VAL A 118 -0.36 16.89 -7.20
CA VAL A 118 -0.57 15.74 -6.31
C VAL A 118 -1.04 14.52 -7.12
N MET A 119 -2.01 14.69 -8.00
CA MET A 119 -2.49 13.59 -8.84
C MET A 119 -1.40 13.06 -9.76
N GLY A 120 -0.56 13.92 -10.34
CA GLY A 120 0.59 13.48 -11.14
C GLY A 120 1.56 12.58 -10.37
N ILE A 121 1.75 12.79 -9.05
CA ILE A 121 2.57 11.91 -8.21
C ILE A 121 1.90 10.52 -8.07
N PHE A 122 0.59 10.47 -7.83
CA PHE A 122 -0.13 9.20 -7.71
C PHE A 122 -0.24 8.46 -9.03
N ASP A 123 -0.39 9.16 -10.16
CA ASP A 123 -0.41 8.56 -11.49
C ASP A 123 0.94 7.89 -11.84
N MET A 124 2.05 8.53 -11.50
CA MET A 124 3.38 7.93 -11.65
C MET A 124 3.54 6.68 -10.77
N ALA A 125 3.12 6.76 -9.52
CA ALA A 125 3.18 5.61 -8.61
C ALA A 125 2.30 4.45 -9.08
N GLN A 126 1.12 4.73 -9.61
CA GLN A 126 0.24 3.73 -10.20
C GLN A 126 0.91 2.98 -11.36
N GLN A 127 1.61 3.68 -12.25
CA GLN A 127 2.33 3.04 -13.34
C GLN A 127 3.39 2.06 -12.80
N VAL A 128 4.15 2.47 -11.78
CA VAL A 128 5.16 1.61 -11.15
C VAL A 128 4.51 0.37 -10.52
N VAL A 129 3.39 0.54 -9.81
CA VAL A 129 2.66 -0.57 -9.18
C VAL A 129 2.13 -1.55 -10.23
N ASN A 130 1.50 -1.04 -11.30
CA ASN A 130 0.95 -1.89 -12.36
C ASN A 130 2.03 -2.69 -13.09
N GLN A 131 3.19 -2.07 -13.37
CA GLN A 131 4.33 -2.77 -13.97
C GLN A 131 4.88 -3.84 -13.02
N SER A 132 5.01 -3.52 -11.75
CA SER A 132 5.48 -4.47 -10.72
C SER A 132 4.51 -5.63 -10.53
N ALA A 133 3.20 -5.36 -10.55
CA ALA A 133 2.17 -6.39 -10.45
C ALA A 133 2.26 -7.39 -11.62
N GLY A 134 2.51 -6.93 -12.85
CA GLY A 134 2.71 -7.78 -14.01
C GLY A 134 3.87 -8.75 -13.84
N VAL A 135 5.01 -8.28 -13.31
CA VAL A 135 6.18 -9.14 -13.02
C VAL A 135 5.85 -10.13 -11.89
N ILE A 136 5.26 -9.67 -10.80
CA ILE A 136 4.94 -10.51 -9.64
C ILE A 136 3.95 -11.62 -10.01
N ILE A 137 2.86 -11.29 -10.72
CA ILE A 137 1.82 -12.27 -11.10
C ILE A 137 2.39 -13.35 -12.02
N SER A 138 3.27 -12.99 -12.97
CA SER A 138 3.88 -13.97 -13.88
C SER A 138 4.77 -14.98 -13.14
N ASP A 139 5.47 -14.54 -12.09
CA ASP A 139 6.45 -15.35 -11.39
C ASP A 139 5.90 -16.09 -10.17
N THR A 140 4.69 -15.74 -9.71
CA THR A 140 4.11 -16.24 -8.46
C THR A 140 2.86 -17.12 -8.62
N SER A 141 2.44 -17.43 -9.84
CA SER A 141 1.30 -18.34 -10.07
C SER A 141 1.61 -19.75 -9.54
N ILE A 142 0.77 -20.24 -8.61
CA ILE A 142 0.91 -21.58 -8.03
C ILE A 142 0.13 -22.56 -8.92
N ASP A 143 0.81 -23.62 -9.38
CA ASP A 143 0.16 -24.73 -10.06
C ASP A 143 -0.50 -25.66 -9.04
N LEU A 144 -1.81 -25.46 -8.88
CA LEU A 144 -2.64 -26.22 -7.94
C LEU A 144 -2.74 -27.71 -8.28
N ALA A 145 -2.70 -28.07 -9.56
CA ALA A 145 -2.90 -29.45 -9.99
C ALA A 145 -1.77 -30.36 -9.49
N SER A 146 -0.53 -29.91 -9.56
CA SER A 146 0.63 -30.67 -9.05
C SER A 146 0.61 -30.81 -7.54
N VAL A 147 0.25 -29.73 -6.83
CA VAL A 147 0.18 -29.73 -5.37
C VAL A 147 -0.91 -30.67 -4.85
N VAL A 148 -2.09 -30.68 -5.47
CA VAL A 148 -3.21 -31.56 -5.07
C VAL A 148 -2.84 -33.03 -5.24
N THR A 149 -2.25 -33.41 -6.38
CA THR A 149 -1.85 -34.79 -6.65
C THR A 149 -0.84 -35.32 -5.62
N ASP A 150 0.14 -34.50 -5.26
CA ASP A 150 1.13 -34.87 -4.26
C ASP A 150 0.52 -34.98 -2.84
N LEU A 151 -0.44 -34.13 -2.50
CA LEU A 151 -1.16 -34.18 -1.23
C LEU A 151 -2.04 -35.42 -1.13
N GLU A 152 -2.80 -35.79 -2.18
CA GLU A 152 -3.65 -36.97 -2.20
C GLU A 152 -2.84 -38.24 -1.92
N ALA A 153 -1.72 -38.42 -2.61
CA ALA A 153 -0.86 -39.60 -2.42
C ALA A 153 -0.30 -39.71 -1.00
N GLN A 154 0.01 -38.58 -0.34
CA GLN A 154 0.52 -38.58 1.03
C GLN A 154 -0.60 -38.84 2.05
N LEU A 155 -1.81 -38.29 1.85
CA LEU A 155 -2.95 -38.47 2.76
C LEU A 155 -3.48 -39.90 2.74
N GLU A 156 -3.47 -40.58 1.56
CA GLU A 156 -3.85 -42.00 1.43
C GLU A 156 -2.97 -42.92 2.27
N ALA A 157 -1.69 -42.60 2.41
CA ALA A 157 -0.71 -43.38 3.18
C ALA A 157 -0.82 -43.17 4.70
N MET A 158 -1.59 -42.19 5.19
CA MET A 158 -1.66 -41.84 6.61
C MET A 158 -2.67 -42.65 7.42
N SER A 159 -2.41 -42.83 8.71
CA SER A 159 -3.36 -43.43 9.64
C SER A 159 -4.56 -42.50 9.88
N LEU A 160 -5.73 -43.06 10.22
CA LEU A 160 -6.95 -42.31 10.51
C LEU A 160 -6.74 -41.25 11.60
N GLY A 161 -5.98 -41.59 12.67
CA GLY A 161 -5.64 -40.66 13.75
C GLY A 161 -4.78 -39.48 13.25
N GLY A 162 -3.87 -39.73 12.30
CA GLY A 162 -3.07 -38.69 11.64
C GLY A 162 -3.94 -37.76 10.80
N LEU A 163 -4.90 -38.31 10.03
CA LEU A 163 -5.85 -37.53 9.22
C LEU A 163 -6.73 -36.61 10.10
N ILE A 164 -7.25 -37.10 11.22
CA ILE A 164 -8.04 -36.29 12.15
C ILE A 164 -7.20 -35.11 12.68
N GLY A 165 -5.94 -35.37 13.07
CA GLY A 165 -5.03 -34.35 13.53
C GLY A 165 -4.73 -33.28 12.47
N LEU A 166 -4.47 -33.71 11.22
CA LEU A 166 -4.25 -32.79 10.09
C LEU A 166 -5.50 -32.01 9.72
N TRP A 167 -6.67 -32.65 9.71
CA TRP A 167 -7.94 -31.99 9.43
C TRP A 167 -8.18 -30.85 10.43
N PHE A 168 -7.95 -31.13 11.71
CA PHE A 168 -8.07 -30.10 12.76
C PHE A 168 -7.07 -28.96 12.56
N GLN A 169 -5.82 -29.28 12.21
CA GLN A 169 -4.80 -28.25 11.88
C GLN A 169 -5.18 -27.44 10.65
N SER A 170 -5.73 -28.06 9.60
CA SER A 170 -6.11 -27.36 8.37
C SER A 170 -7.23 -26.33 8.57
N LEU A 171 -8.09 -26.49 9.58
CA LEU A 171 -9.11 -25.49 9.94
C LEU A 171 -8.48 -24.14 10.37
N PHE A 172 -7.31 -24.18 11.00
CA PHE A 172 -6.60 -22.94 11.38
C PHE A 172 -6.07 -22.18 10.18
N VAL A 173 -5.84 -22.84 9.04
CA VAL A 173 -5.45 -22.17 7.81
C VAL A 173 -6.54 -21.18 7.37
N GLY A 174 -7.81 -21.61 7.33
CA GLY A 174 -8.94 -20.73 7.01
C GLY A 174 -9.05 -19.54 7.99
N LEU A 175 -8.82 -19.76 9.28
CA LEU A 175 -8.80 -18.68 10.26
C LEU A 175 -7.69 -17.66 9.98
N THR A 176 -6.46 -18.13 9.71
CA THR A 176 -5.33 -17.22 9.42
C THR A 176 -5.53 -16.45 8.12
N MET A 177 -6.18 -17.05 7.10
CA MET A 177 -6.51 -16.38 5.85
C MET A 177 -7.56 -15.28 6.04
N ASN A 178 -8.56 -15.50 6.90
CA ASN A 178 -9.51 -14.46 7.27
C ASN A 178 -8.81 -13.28 7.98
N ILE A 179 -7.89 -13.56 8.89
CA ILE A 179 -7.08 -12.52 9.56
C ILE A 179 -6.25 -11.75 8.53
N LEU A 180 -5.60 -12.44 7.60
CA LEU A 180 -4.84 -11.80 6.51
C LEU A 180 -5.74 -10.86 5.68
N SER A 181 -6.93 -11.31 5.29
CA SER A 181 -7.88 -10.50 4.53
C SER A 181 -8.26 -9.22 5.26
N ILE A 182 -8.50 -9.29 6.57
CA ILE A 182 -8.78 -8.12 7.41
C ILE A 182 -7.55 -7.20 7.48
N CYS A 183 -6.35 -7.74 7.67
CA CYS A 183 -5.10 -6.95 7.69
C CYS A 183 -4.88 -6.21 6.37
N ILE A 184 -5.07 -6.87 5.24
CA ILE A 184 -4.96 -6.27 3.89
C ILE A 184 -5.94 -5.12 3.76
N MET A 185 -7.22 -5.35 4.08
CA MET A 185 -8.26 -4.33 4.02
C MET A 185 -7.88 -3.11 4.89
N LEU A 186 -7.46 -3.32 6.13
CA LEU A 186 -7.06 -2.24 7.04
C LEU A 186 -5.89 -1.42 6.50
N VAL A 187 -4.89 -2.08 5.91
CA VAL A 187 -3.71 -1.39 5.35
C VAL A 187 -4.09 -0.58 4.11
N ILE A 188 -4.86 -1.15 3.18
CA ILE A 188 -5.24 -0.48 1.92
C ILE A 188 -6.18 0.69 2.21
N TYR A 189 -7.27 0.45 2.94
CA TYR A 189 -8.24 1.51 3.26
C TYR A 189 -7.64 2.58 4.17
N GLY A 190 -6.84 2.18 5.16
CA GLY A 190 -6.12 3.11 6.03
C GLY A 190 -5.19 4.02 5.24
N ARG A 191 -4.44 3.47 4.26
CA ARG A 191 -3.59 4.24 3.35
C ARG A 191 -4.43 5.22 2.53
N MET A 192 -5.55 4.79 1.93
CA MET A 192 -6.39 5.66 1.10
C MET A 192 -7.01 6.81 1.91
N ILE A 193 -7.48 6.53 3.13
CA ILE A 193 -7.96 7.57 4.05
C ILE A 193 -6.83 8.56 4.37
N GLN A 194 -5.64 8.07 4.70
CA GLN A 194 -4.48 8.92 4.97
C GLN A 194 -4.11 9.79 3.76
N ILE A 195 -4.16 9.25 2.55
CA ILE A 195 -3.95 10.01 1.31
C ILE A 195 -4.97 11.15 1.22
N TYR A 196 -6.27 10.88 1.36
CA TYR A 196 -7.30 11.92 1.30
C TYR A 196 -7.11 13.01 2.34
N LEU A 197 -6.75 12.65 3.58
CA LEU A 197 -6.45 13.62 4.64
C LEU A 197 -5.26 14.51 4.29
N VAL A 198 -4.17 13.91 3.80
CA VAL A 198 -2.95 14.65 3.45
C VAL A 198 -3.17 15.55 2.24
N ILE A 199 -3.84 15.07 1.19
CA ILE A 199 -4.08 15.88 -0.01
C ILE A 199 -5.09 17.01 0.23
N SER A 200 -6.04 16.83 1.17
CA SER A 200 -7.02 17.88 1.49
C SER A 200 -6.37 19.18 1.97
N LEU A 201 -5.26 19.08 2.70
CA LEU A 201 -4.51 20.20 3.25
C LEU A 201 -3.35 20.69 2.36
N GLY A 202 -3.14 20.05 1.22
CA GLY A 202 -2.00 20.27 0.34
C GLY A 202 -1.66 21.71 -0.03
N PRO A 203 -2.64 22.59 -0.32
CA PRO A 203 -2.37 23.99 -0.64
C PRO A 203 -1.60 24.75 0.46
N ILE A 204 -1.82 24.41 1.76
CA ILE A 204 -1.17 25.11 2.88
C ILE A 204 0.34 24.87 2.90
N PRO A 205 0.87 23.63 3.00
CA PRO A 205 2.31 23.41 2.99
C PRO A 205 2.97 23.86 1.67
N LEU A 206 2.28 23.77 0.54
CA LEU A 206 2.84 24.23 -0.73
C LEU A 206 2.97 25.77 -0.78
N SER A 207 2.08 26.52 -0.10
CA SER A 207 2.18 27.98 -0.01
C SER A 207 3.45 28.44 0.73
N THR A 208 3.99 27.64 1.64
CA THR A 208 5.20 27.97 2.41
C THR A 208 6.49 27.78 1.59
N MET A 209 6.46 27.07 0.45
CA MET A 209 7.65 26.82 -0.36
C MET A 209 8.26 28.10 -0.95
N ALA A 210 7.50 29.17 -0.99
CA ALA A 210 7.94 30.46 -1.53
C ALA A 210 9.01 31.15 -0.67
N ASN A 211 9.09 30.88 0.62
CA ASN A 211 10.08 31.47 1.53
C ASN A 211 11.19 30.46 1.88
N SER A 212 12.43 30.95 2.00
CA SER A 212 13.60 30.11 2.28
C SER A 212 13.57 29.49 3.67
N GLU A 213 13.02 30.17 4.68
CA GLU A 213 12.95 29.68 6.06
C GLU A 213 11.86 28.60 6.24
N TRP A 214 10.72 28.76 5.55
CA TRP A 214 9.56 27.87 5.69
C TRP A 214 9.45 26.81 4.61
N ARG A 215 10.36 26.82 3.64
CA ARG A 215 10.40 25.85 2.52
C ARG A 215 10.40 24.40 2.99
N SER A 216 11.00 24.11 4.16
CA SER A 216 11.08 22.77 4.72
C SER A 216 9.69 22.13 4.95
N VAL A 217 8.66 22.94 5.28
CA VAL A 217 7.29 22.45 5.47
C VAL A 217 6.72 21.89 4.17
N GLY A 218 6.82 22.66 3.08
CA GLY A 218 6.36 22.19 1.77
C GLY A 218 7.19 21.04 1.21
N GLN A 219 8.51 21.03 1.45
CA GLN A 219 9.37 19.92 1.04
C GLN A 219 9.03 18.63 1.79
N ASN A 220 8.81 18.68 3.11
CA ASN A 220 8.41 17.52 3.90
C ASN A 220 7.03 17.01 3.48
N TYR A 221 6.11 17.91 3.13
CA TYR A 221 4.82 17.53 2.57
C TYR A 221 4.97 16.74 1.27
N LEU A 222 5.79 17.20 0.31
CA LEU A 222 6.05 16.47 -0.93
C LEU A 222 6.70 15.10 -0.68
N LYS A 223 7.64 15.03 0.27
CA LYS A 223 8.24 13.75 0.69
C LYS A 223 7.19 12.80 1.26
N SER A 224 6.27 13.29 2.09
CA SER A 224 5.17 12.50 2.64
C SER A 224 4.22 12.01 1.56
N LEU A 225 3.91 12.84 0.55
CA LEU A 225 3.11 12.41 -0.60
C LEU A 225 3.80 11.31 -1.41
N LEU A 226 5.09 11.46 -1.68
CA LEU A 226 5.89 10.44 -2.37
C LEU A 226 5.92 9.14 -1.55
N ALA A 227 6.13 9.22 -0.23
CA ALA A 227 6.09 8.07 0.64
C ALA A 227 4.75 7.32 0.57
N LEU A 228 3.61 8.05 0.66
CA LEU A 228 2.27 7.47 0.55
C LEU A 228 2.00 6.88 -0.85
N ALA A 229 2.47 7.54 -1.90
CA ALA A 229 2.31 7.07 -3.26
C ALA A 229 3.09 5.76 -3.49
N PHE A 230 4.37 5.70 -3.09
CA PHE A 230 5.23 4.53 -3.27
C PHE A 230 5.03 3.44 -2.20
N GLN A 231 4.31 3.68 -1.11
CA GLN A 231 3.89 2.63 -0.18
C GLN A 231 3.14 1.51 -0.90
N ALA A 232 2.37 1.84 -1.95
CA ALA A 232 1.70 0.88 -2.82
C ALA A 232 2.67 -0.16 -3.41
N PHE A 233 3.81 0.31 -3.93
CA PHE A 233 4.85 -0.57 -4.46
C PHE A 233 5.42 -1.50 -3.38
N LEU A 234 5.69 -0.99 -2.17
CA LEU A 234 6.17 -1.81 -1.06
C LEU A 234 5.15 -2.89 -0.65
N ILE A 235 3.86 -2.56 -0.65
CA ILE A 235 2.80 -3.54 -0.40
C ILE A 235 2.85 -4.65 -1.45
N MET A 236 2.97 -4.31 -2.74
CA MET A 236 3.08 -5.29 -3.82
C MET A 236 4.30 -6.18 -3.68
N VAL A 237 5.46 -5.63 -3.32
CA VAL A 237 6.68 -6.40 -3.07
C VAL A 237 6.49 -7.37 -1.90
N CYS A 238 5.89 -6.93 -0.79
CA CYS A 238 5.61 -7.81 0.35
C CYS A 238 4.69 -8.98 -0.04
N VAL A 239 3.65 -8.72 -0.83
CA VAL A 239 2.72 -9.74 -1.31
C VAL A 239 3.40 -10.69 -2.27
N GLY A 240 4.26 -10.20 -3.17
CA GLY A 240 5.05 -11.02 -4.08
C GLY A 240 6.00 -11.96 -3.33
N ILE A 241 6.74 -11.45 -2.33
CA ILE A 241 7.60 -12.27 -1.47
C ILE A 241 6.79 -13.36 -0.76
N TYR A 242 5.62 -13.01 -0.23
CA TYR A 242 4.73 -13.97 0.42
C TYR A 242 4.29 -15.07 -0.54
N ALA A 243 3.86 -14.72 -1.77
CA ALA A 243 3.44 -15.69 -2.76
C ALA A 243 4.57 -16.69 -3.10
N VAL A 244 5.81 -16.21 -3.28
CA VAL A 244 6.98 -17.09 -3.49
C VAL A 244 7.23 -17.99 -2.26
N LEU A 245 7.12 -17.47 -1.05
CA LEU A 245 7.29 -18.28 0.17
C LEU A 245 6.24 -19.38 0.27
N ILE A 246 4.98 -19.10 -0.09
CA ILE A 246 3.91 -20.11 -0.10
C ILE A 246 4.17 -21.19 -1.15
N GLN A 247 4.69 -20.87 -2.34
CA GLN A 247 5.07 -21.86 -3.34
C GLN A 247 6.10 -22.87 -2.81
N THR A 248 7.04 -22.45 -1.98
CA THR A 248 8.08 -23.33 -1.42
C THR A 248 7.51 -24.37 -0.44
N ILE A 249 6.30 -24.18 0.05
CA ILE A 249 5.68 -25.09 1.03
C ILE A 249 5.27 -26.41 0.40
N GLY A 250 4.81 -26.41 -0.86
CA GLY A 250 4.36 -27.62 -1.58
C GLY A 250 5.46 -28.63 -1.88
N ALA A 251 6.74 -28.27 -1.78
CA ALA A 251 7.86 -29.10 -2.16
C ALA A 251 8.37 -30.11 -1.10
N GLY A 252 7.75 -30.19 0.09
CA GLY A 252 8.22 -31.01 1.18
C GLY A 252 7.18 -32.04 1.66
N GLY A 253 7.58 -33.29 1.86
CA GLY A 253 6.68 -34.39 2.28
C GLY A 253 6.11 -34.32 3.70
N ASP A 254 6.20 -33.18 4.41
CA ASP A 254 5.62 -32.96 5.74
C ASP A 254 4.46 -31.97 5.66
N ILE A 255 3.25 -32.50 5.53
CA ILE A 255 2.00 -31.70 5.41
C ILE A 255 1.76 -30.88 6.70
N SER A 256 1.98 -31.46 7.89
CA SER A 256 1.79 -30.74 9.16
C SER A 256 2.74 -29.54 9.25
N GLY A 257 4.02 -29.75 8.96
CA GLY A 257 4.99 -28.67 8.89
C GLY A 257 4.68 -27.63 7.80
N ALA A 258 4.11 -28.05 6.69
CA ALA A 258 3.65 -27.16 5.61
C ALA A 258 2.53 -26.23 6.09
N ILE A 259 1.53 -26.75 6.81
CA ILE A 259 0.43 -25.99 7.40
C ILE A 259 0.97 -24.93 8.37
N TRP A 260 1.86 -25.29 9.28
CA TRP A 260 2.45 -24.35 10.25
C TRP A 260 3.33 -23.28 9.58
N ARG A 261 4.09 -23.63 8.54
CA ARG A 261 4.86 -22.66 7.75
C ARG A 261 3.95 -21.67 7.02
N ALA A 262 2.85 -22.16 6.40
CA ALA A 262 1.87 -21.30 5.74
C ALA A 262 1.27 -20.27 6.69
N MET A 263 0.82 -20.71 7.87
CA MET A 263 0.31 -19.82 8.90
C MET A 263 1.37 -18.80 9.36
N GLY A 264 2.60 -19.25 9.59
CA GLY A 264 3.71 -18.39 9.99
C GLY A 264 4.02 -17.30 8.95
N TYR A 265 4.07 -17.66 7.66
CA TYR A 265 4.27 -16.70 6.57
C TYR A 265 3.10 -15.73 6.43
N THR A 266 1.87 -16.18 6.66
CA THR A 266 0.68 -15.33 6.65
C THR A 266 0.74 -14.27 7.76
N VAL A 267 1.11 -14.67 8.96
CA VAL A 267 1.30 -13.73 10.08
C VAL A 267 2.46 -12.77 9.78
N LEU A 268 3.57 -13.28 9.24
CA LEU A 268 4.70 -12.45 8.83
C LEU A 268 4.30 -11.38 7.81
N LEU A 269 3.51 -11.77 6.79
CA LEU A 269 2.98 -10.82 5.81
C LEU A 269 2.16 -9.72 6.47
N CYS A 270 1.25 -10.05 7.41
CA CYS A 270 0.47 -9.04 8.14
C CYS A 270 1.38 -8.02 8.82
N PHE A 271 2.43 -8.46 9.53
CA PHE A 271 3.39 -7.57 10.16
C PHE A 271 4.16 -6.71 9.15
N CYS A 272 4.59 -7.29 8.03
CA CYS A 272 5.27 -6.55 6.96
C CYS A 272 4.38 -5.47 6.38
N LEU A 273 3.11 -5.78 6.09
CA LEU A 273 2.14 -4.84 5.53
C LEU A 273 1.95 -3.61 6.44
N PHE A 274 1.80 -3.80 7.75
CA PHE A 274 1.69 -2.69 8.69
C PHE A 274 2.96 -1.82 8.77
N LYS A 275 4.13 -2.38 8.44
CA LYS A 275 5.40 -1.65 8.42
C LYS A 275 5.67 -0.89 7.12
N THR A 276 4.94 -1.18 6.03
CA THR A 276 5.20 -0.55 4.71
C THR A 276 5.12 0.97 4.76
N GLY A 277 4.19 1.55 5.53
CA GLY A 277 4.07 3.01 5.69
C GLY A 277 5.30 3.64 6.34
N SER A 278 5.80 3.06 7.44
CA SER A 278 6.99 3.56 8.11
C SER A 278 8.26 3.37 7.26
N MET A 279 8.34 2.28 6.49
CA MET A 279 9.44 2.03 5.55
C MET A 279 9.44 3.05 4.41
N ALA A 280 8.26 3.34 3.83
CA ALA A 280 8.12 4.36 2.80
C ALA A 280 8.58 5.73 3.32
N ASN A 281 8.11 6.14 4.51
CA ASN A 281 8.52 7.40 5.14
C ASN A 281 10.04 7.45 5.36
N ALA A 282 10.67 6.37 5.81
CA ALA A 282 12.10 6.31 6.03
C ALA A 282 12.89 6.46 4.71
N VAL A 283 12.44 5.80 3.62
CA VAL A 283 13.09 5.87 2.30
C VAL A 283 13.05 7.29 1.73
N PHE A 284 11.92 7.99 1.87
CA PHE A 284 11.75 9.35 1.34
C PHE A 284 12.18 10.45 2.33
N GLY A 285 12.61 10.09 3.54
CA GLY A 285 12.99 11.04 4.58
C GLY A 285 11.82 11.95 4.97
N ALA A 286 10.60 11.39 5.02
CA ALA A 286 9.40 12.07 5.47
C ALA A 286 9.29 11.94 6.99
N HIS A 287 9.33 13.09 7.68
CA HIS A 287 9.27 13.19 9.14
C HIS A 287 8.09 14.04 9.57
#